data_324b7c4648f3c344806114b024510725
#
_entry.id   324b7c4648f3c344806114b024510725
#
_cell.length_a   1.000
_cell.length_b   1.000
_cell.length_c   1.000
_cell.angle_alpha   90.00
_cell.angle_beta   90.00
_cell.angle_gamma   90.00
#
_symmetry.space_group_name_H-M   'P 1'
#
loop_
_entity.id
_entity.type
_entity.pdbx_description
1 polymer ?
#
loop_
_entity_poly.entity_id
_entity_poly.type
_entity_poly.pdbx_seq_one_letter_code
_entity_poly.pdbx_strand_id
1 'polypeptide(L)'
;MSKIGSDLRRTLLPLTPAFALVAVQLVFFGLPAGAFIRGVVLGLLTALLAVGMALVYRANRVINFAQADLGFVPAILSVGLIVFNGLPYLFGLGVGLISSVVLGAIVELAIVRRFVRSPRLVLTVATLGITQLLSVLAIILPRLWDEVAASERIPPPVAWKLTVGTFILNANDLIAMILAPLAMIAVGLFLSKTQVGIAVRAAAERSDRAALLGIPVGWLSTIVWMLASALSFLALFLRSGILGVPIGGALSVSGLVLALAALVIGRLRNLPTIAVAAVALGILEYGVQWNAESPLLVAPFIAVAVMAALLMQRKGVSRLDQDTTASWRLADEVHDLAPEVARLPWVRVMRWGTYAVVLASLVAIPILLRTDQVIKVTAIFIYGIIGLSLVVLTGWAGQISLGQVGFVAIGAAVSAKCTEAWGVDLTLSLVIAAIVG
;
A
#
# COMPACT_ATOMS: atom_id res chain seq x y z
N MET A 1 -24.46 -31.51 -19.01
CA MET A 1 -23.00 -31.44 -18.79
C MET A 1 -22.34 -30.12 -19.23
N SER A 2 -22.88 -29.32 -20.16
CA SER A 2 -22.25 -28.07 -20.65
C SER A 2 -22.29 -26.88 -19.67
N LYS A 3 -23.30 -26.72 -18.84
CA LYS A 3 -23.41 -25.62 -17.87
C LYS A 3 -22.38 -25.74 -16.72
N ILE A 4 -22.16 -26.95 -16.20
CA ILE A 4 -21.19 -27.18 -15.12
C ILE A 4 -19.77 -26.90 -15.59
N GLY A 5 -19.40 -27.27 -16.81
CA GLY A 5 -18.09 -26.98 -17.39
C GLY A 5 -17.85 -25.50 -17.68
N SER A 6 -18.90 -24.73 -18.03
CA SER A 6 -18.80 -23.29 -18.25
C SER A 6 -18.65 -22.49 -16.92
N ASP A 7 -19.34 -22.94 -15.88
CA ASP A 7 -19.26 -22.31 -14.55
C ASP A 7 -17.93 -22.63 -13.87
N LEU A 8 -17.42 -23.86 -14.01
CA LEU A 8 -16.09 -24.25 -13.52
C LEU A 8 -14.98 -23.44 -14.22
N ARG A 9 -15.05 -23.26 -15.52
CA ARG A 9 -14.11 -22.43 -16.29
C ARG A 9 -14.16 -20.95 -15.86
N ARG A 10 -15.35 -20.39 -15.62
CA ARG A 10 -15.51 -19.01 -15.15
C ARG A 10 -14.92 -18.79 -13.76
N THR A 11 -14.94 -19.81 -12.90
CA THR A 11 -14.41 -19.72 -11.53
C THR A 11 -12.92 -20.00 -11.46
N LEU A 12 -12.40 -20.97 -12.27
CA LEU A 12 -10.98 -21.38 -12.22
C LEU A 12 -10.04 -20.51 -13.07
N LEU A 13 -10.51 -19.99 -14.21
CA LEU A 13 -9.69 -19.14 -15.08
C LEU A 13 -9.09 -17.90 -14.37
N PRO A 14 -9.80 -17.17 -13.49
CA PRO A 14 -9.23 -16.07 -12.75
C PRO A 14 -8.17 -16.49 -11.73
N LEU A 15 -8.14 -17.75 -11.32
CA LEU A 15 -7.20 -18.29 -10.33
C LEU A 15 -5.89 -18.80 -10.95
N THR A 16 -5.83 -18.92 -12.28
CA THR A 16 -4.65 -19.46 -12.98
C THR A 16 -3.34 -18.74 -12.64
N PRO A 17 -3.28 -17.41 -12.51
CA PRO A 17 -2.03 -16.74 -12.13
C PRO A 17 -1.57 -17.10 -10.71
N ALA A 18 -2.50 -17.26 -9.77
CA ALA A 18 -2.17 -17.64 -8.40
C ALA A 18 -1.64 -19.09 -8.34
N PHE A 19 -2.28 -20.01 -9.04
CA PHE A 19 -1.79 -21.39 -9.15
C PHE A 19 -0.43 -21.47 -9.85
N ALA A 20 -0.20 -20.66 -10.88
CA ALA A 20 1.08 -20.59 -11.56
C ALA A 20 2.20 -20.10 -10.61
N LEU A 21 1.92 -19.11 -9.76
CA LEU A 21 2.88 -18.62 -8.77
C LEU A 21 3.25 -19.70 -7.74
N VAL A 22 2.27 -20.46 -7.25
CA VAL A 22 2.53 -21.57 -6.32
C VAL A 22 3.28 -22.70 -7.01
N ALA A 23 2.95 -23.01 -8.26
CA ALA A 23 3.65 -24.04 -9.03
C ALA A 23 5.11 -23.65 -9.28
N VAL A 24 5.40 -22.41 -9.66
CA VAL A 24 6.75 -21.87 -9.79
C VAL A 24 7.51 -22.01 -8.47
N GLN A 25 6.87 -21.65 -7.35
CA GLN A 25 7.48 -21.79 -6.03
C GLN A 25 7.86 -23.24 -5.72
N LEU A 26 6.96 -24.20 -5.94
CA LEU A 26 7.20 -25.61 -5.63
C LEU A 26 8.23 -26.27 -6.55
N VAL A 27 8.33 -25.82 -7.80
CA VAL A 27 9.27 -26.38 -8.79
C VAL A 27 10.69 -25.82 -8.61
N PHE A 28 10.82 -24.51 -8.39
CA PHE A 28 12.12 -23.83 -8.36
C PHE A 28 12.70 -23.67 -6.94
N PHE A 29 11.84 -23.63 -5.93
CA PHE A 29 12.26 -23.39 -4.56
C PHE A 29 11.66 -24.49 -3.66
N GLY A 30 12.43 -25.52 -3.37
CA GLY A 30 12.02 -26.57 -2.44
C GLY A 30 11.64 -25.98 -1.07
N LEU A 31 10.41 -26.19 -0.61
CA LEU A 31 9.91 -25.69 0.67
C LEU A 31 9.65 -26.83 1.64
N PRO A 32 10.23 -26.82 2.84
CA PRO A 32 9.78 -27.68 3.94
C PRO A 32 8.31 -27.39 4.27
N ALA A 33 7.56 -28.42 4.68
CA ALA A 33 6.13 -28.30 4.99
C ALA A 33 5.82 -27.16 5.98
N GLY A 34 6.67 -26.99 7.02
CA GLY A 34 6.51 -25.89 7.97
C GLY A 34 6.68 -24.51 7.38
N ALA A 35 7.63 -24.32 6.44
CA ALA A 35 7.83 -23.08 5.72
C ALA A 35 6.63 -22.78 4.80
N PHE A 36 6.08 -23.79 4.14
CA PHE A 36 4.88 -23.66 3.32
C PHE A 36 3.69 -23.20 4.17
N ILE A 37 3.44 -23.82 5.32
CA ILE A 37 2.38 -23.40 6.25
C ILE A 37 2.57 -21.95 6.69
N ARG A 38 3.80 -21.57 7.03
CA ARG A 38 4.12 -20.18 7.42
C ARG A 38 3.85 -19.20 6.27
N GLY A 39 4.20 -19.55 5.05
CA GLY A 39 3.88 -18.79 3.85
C GLY A 39 2.37 -18.62 3.65
N VAL A 40 1.59 -19.67 3.87
CA VAL A 40 0.11 -19.61 3.84
C VAL A 40 -0.40 -18.65 4.91
N VAL A 41 0.09 -18.73 6.15
CA VAL A 41 -0.33 -17.84 7.24
C VAL A 41 -0.06 -16.37 6.87
N LEU A 42 1.16 -16.04 6.46
CA LEU A 42 1.51 -14.68 6.07
C LEU A 42 0.70 -14.21 4.85
N GLY A 43 0.45 -15.10 3.90
CA GLY A 43 -0.41 -14.83 2.76
C GLY A 43 -1.87 -14.55 3.14
N LEU A 44 -2.41 -15.23 4.15
CA LEU A 44 -3.75 -14.94 4.69
C LEU A 44 -3.82 -13.55 5.34
N LEU A 45 -2.76 -13.12 6.04
CA LEU A 45 -2.69 -11.76 6.60
C LEU A 45 -2.61 -10.71 5.49
N THR A 46 -1.82 -10.96 4.45
CA THR A 46 -1.78 -10.12 3.25
C THR A 46 -3.14 -10.09 2.53
N ALA A 47 -3.88 -11.19 2.54
CA ALA A 47 -5.24 -11.26 1.98
C ALA A 47 -6.23 -10.35 2.72
N LEU A 48 -6.13 -10.23 4.04
CA LEU A 48 -6.95 -9.29 4.81
C LEU A 48 -6.70 -7.84 4.36
N LEU A 49 -5.43 -7.45 4.20
CA LEU A 49 -5.06 -6.13 3.70
C LEU A 49 -5.57 -5.90 2.27
N ALA A 50 -5.38 -6.89 1.39
CA ALA A 50 -5.79 -6.81 -0.01
C ALA A 50 -7.32 -6.74 -0.16
N VAL A 51 -8.08 -7.50 0.64
CA VAL A 51 -9.55 -7.45 0.67
C VAL A 51 -10.03 -6.09 1.19
N GLY A 52 -9.43 -5.56 2.27
CA GLY A 52 -9.72 -4.21 2.78
C GLY A 52 -9.49 -3.14 1.70
N MET A 53 -8.35 -3.18 1.01
CA MET A 53 -8.04 -2.29 -0.10
C MET A 53 -9.03 -2.44 -1.27
N ALA A 54 -9.45 -3.68 -1.58
CA ALA A 54 -10.44 -3.95 -2.61
C ALA A 54 -11.81 -3.34 -2.28
N LEU A 55 -12.22 -3.36 -1.02
CA LEU A 55 -13.46 -2.74 -0.57
C LEU A 55 -13.45 -1.23 -0.80
N VAL A 56 -12.38 -0.55 -0.37
CA VAL A 56 -12.21 0.90 -0.58
C VAL A 56 -12.16 1.22 -2.06
N TYR A 57 -11.38 0.46 -2.86
CA TYR A 57 -11.31 0.66 -4.31
C TYR A 57 -12.68 0.50 -4.99
N ARG A 58 -13.49 -0.47 -4.57
CA ARG A 58 -14.84 -0.66 -5.15
C ARG A 58 -15.78 0.48 -4.80
N ALA A 59 -15.70 1.03 -3.59
CA ALA A 59 -16.56 2.13 -3.14
C ALA A 59 -16.15 3.48 -3.74
N ASN A 60 -14.86 3.79 -3.72
CA ASN A 60 -14.34 5.13 -4.04
C ASN A 60 -13.58 5.20 -5.37
N ARG A 61 -13.32 4.06 -6.03
CA ARG A 61 -12.52 3.94 -7.28
C ARG A 61 -11.11 4.52 -7.16
N VAL A 62 -10.56 4.53 -5.95
CA VAL A 62 -9.22 5.02 -5.62
C VAL A 62 -8.47 3.95 -4.84
N ILE A 63 -7.17 3.82 -5.12
CA ILE A 63 -6.29 2.96 -4.34
C ILE A 63 -5.96 3.69 -3.03
N ASN A 64 -6.24 3.03 -1.90
CA ASN A 64 -5.93 3.57 -0.58
C ASN A 64 -4.51 3.17 -0.18
N PHE A 65 -3.57 4.11 -0.28
CA PHE A 65 -2.19 3.87 0.15
C PHE A 65 -2.03 3.88 1.67
N ALA A 66 -2.96 4.47 2.42
CA ALA A 66 -2.98 4.41 3.87
C ALA A 66 -3.55 3.10 4.44
N GLN A 67 -3.86 2.11 3.58
CA GLN A 67 -4.55 0.89 4.00
C GLN A 67 -3.83 0.15 5.12
N ALA A 68 -2.51 -0.02 5.03
CA ALA A 68 -1.75 -0.70 6.07
C ALA A 68 -1.66 0.14 7.36
N ASP A 69 -1.44 1.46 7.24
CA ASP A 69 -1.25 2.34 8.38
C ASP A 69 -2.53 2.53 9.20
N LEU A 70 -3.71 2.44 8.57
CA LEU A 70 -5.00 2.41 9.27
C LEU A 70 -5.11 1.25 10.26
N GLY A 71 -4.45 0.14 9.99
CA GLY A 71 -4.38 -0.99 10.93
C GLY A 71 -3.18 -0.94 11.85
N PHE A 72 -2.10 -0.28 11.43
CA PHE A 72 -0.83 -0.28 12.14
C PHE A 72 -0.89 0.52 13.45
N VAL A 73 -1.47 1.71 13.44
CA VAL A 73 -1.66 2.53 14.64
C VAL A 73 -2.48 1.80 15.71
N PRO A 74 -3.67 1.24 15.41
CA PRO A 74 -4.42 0.44 16.37
C PRO A 74 -3.69 -0.83 16.82
N ALA A 75 -2.89 -1.45 15.95
CA ALA A 75 -2.10 -2.63 16.30
C ALA A 75 -1.01 -2.29 17.34
N ILE A 76 -0.31 -1.17 17.17
CA ILE A 76 0.66 -0.67 18.15
C ILE A 76 -0.01 -0.38 19.49
N LEU A 77 -1.20 0.25 19.47
CA LEU A 77 -1.97 0.49 20.68
C LEU A 77 -2.27 -0.84 21.41
N SER A 78 -2.73 -1.84 20.68
CA SER A 78 -3.02 -3.17 21.24
C SER A 78 -1.78 -3.86 21.81
N VAL A 79 -0.64 -3.76 21.10
CA VAL A 79 0.64 -4.29 21.59
C VAL A 79 1.05 -3.59 22.88
N GLY A 80 0.96 -2.25 22.94
CA GLY A 80 1.25 -1.50 24.14
C GLY A 80 0.41 -1.92 25.33
N LEU A 81 -0.90 -2.12 25.11
CA LEU A 81 -1.81 -2.57 26.17
C LEU A 81 -1.52 -3.99 26.65
N ILE A 82 -1.18 -4.92 25.75
CA ILE A 82 -0.94 -6.32 26.10
C ILE A 82 0.47 -6.50 26.71
N VAL A 83 1.49 -5.94 26.05
CA VAL A 83 2.90 -6.21 26.40
C VAL A 83 3.36 -5.35 27.57
N PHE A 84 3.10 -4.03 27.52
CA PHE A 84 3.61 -3.08 28.54
C PHE A 84 2.67 -2.95 29.74
N ASN A 85 1.34 -2.99 29.52
CA ASN A 85 0.38 -2.91 30.62
C ASN A 85 -0.05 -4.31 31.13
N GLY A 86 0.36 -5.40 30.51
CA GLY A 86 0.00 -6.76 30.94
C GLY A 86 -1.49 -7.11 30.81
N LEU A 87 -2.24 -6.40 29.97
CA LEU A 87 -3.67 -6.65 29.81
C LEU A 87 -3.95 -7.91 29.00
N PRO A 88 -5.10 -8.58 29.22
CA PRO A 88 -5.44 -9.80 28.51
C PRO A 88 -5.47 -9.62 26.99
N TYR A 89 -5.04 -10.65 26.25
CA TYR A 89 -4.99 -10.69 24.79
C TYR A 89 -6.30 -10.24 24.13
N LEU A 90 -7.44 -10.77 24.60
CA LEU A 90 -8.76 -10.43 24.06
C LEU A 90 -9.16 -8.97 24.33
N PHE A 91 -8.71 -8.40 25.45
CA PHE A 91 -8.95 -6.99 25.76
C PHE A 91 -8.19 -6.09 24.77
N GLY A 92 -6.89 -6.36 24.55
CA GLY A 92 -6.09 -5.62 23.59
C GLY A 92 -6.61 -5.77 22.16
N LEU A 93 -7.05 -6.98 21.76
CA LEU A 93 -7.70 -7.21 20.48
C LEU A 93 -8.98 -6.38 20.34
N GLY A 94 -9.84 -6.35 21.37
CA GLY A 94 -11.11 -5.60 21.36
C GLY A 94 -10.89 -4.09 21.26
N VAL A 95 -9.99 -3.54 22.07
CA VAL A 95 -9.64 -2.10 22.05
C VAL A 95 -9.04 -1.72 20.70
N GLY A 96 -8.12 -2.52 20.17
CA GLY A 96 -7.54 -2.29 18.86
C GLY A 96 -8.57 -2.34 17.73
N LEU A 97 -9.50 -3.28 17.77
CA LEU A 97 -10.57 -3.38 16.77
C LEU A 97 -11.48 -2.14 16.80
N ILE A 98 -11.91 -1.72 18.00
CA ILE A 98 -12.74 -0.52 18.17
C ILE A 98 -11.99 0.72 17.69
N SER A 99 -10.72 0.88 18.10
CA SER A 99 -9.90 2.02 17.69
C SER A 99 -9.67 2.06 16.18
N SER A 100 -9.52 0.90 15.52
CA SER A 100 -9.37 0.82 14.07
C SER A 100 -10.64 1.25 13.33
N VAL A 101 -11.80 0.80 13.80
CA VAL A 101 -13.12 1.20 13.26
C VAL A 101 -13.33 2.71 13.39
N VAL A 102 -13.01 3.26 14.57
CA VAL A 102 -13.11 4.70 14.84
C VAL A 102 -12.13 5.48 13.95
N LEU A 103 -10.88 5.01 13.83
CA LEU A 103 -9.88 5.65 12.98
C LEU A 103 -10.29 5.65 11.51
N GLY A 104 -10.82 4.53 11.01
CA GLY A 104 -11.35 4.43 9.65
C GLY A 104 -12.51 5.41 9.39
N ALA A 105 -13.41 5.56 10.36
CA ALA A 105 -14.50 6.55 10.30
C ALA A 105 -13.96 7.99 10.32
N ILE A 106 -13.02 8.31 11.20
CA ILE A 106 -12.41 9.66 11.30
C ILE A 106 -11.74 10.04 9.98
N VAL A 107 -10.92 9.14 9.43
CA VAL A 107 -10.21 9.39 8.16
C VAL A 107 -11.18 9.63 7.02
N GLU A 108 -12.25 8.84 6.94
CA GLU A 108 -13.26 9.04 5.90
C GLU A 108 -14.01 10.37 6.08
N LEU A 109 -14.51 10.66 7.28
CA LEU A 109 -15.31 11.85 7.57
C LEU A 109 -14.48 13.14 7.46
N ALA A 110 -13.25 13.15 8.01
CA ALA A 110 -12.43 14.35 8.09
C ALA A 110 -11.72 14.67 6.77
N ILE A 111 -11.30 13.64 6.03
CA ILE A 111 -10.42 13.82 4.87
C ILE A 111 -11.09 13.33 3.59
N VAL A 112 -11.38 12.03 3.49
CA VAL A 112 -11.80 11.40 2.23
C VAL A 112 -13.09 12.03 1.69
N ARG A 113 -14.06 12.27 2.55
CA ARG A 113 -15.35 12.87 2.18
C ARG A 113 -15.20 14.27 1.56
N ARG A 114 -14.20 15.03 1.97
CA ARG A 114 -13.94 16.37 1.42
C ARG A 114 -13.42 16.31 -0.02
N PHE A 115 -12.75 15.21 -0.38
CA PHE A 115 -12.16 15.00 -1.71
C PHE A 115 -13.00 14.11 -2.64
N VAL A 116 -14.21 13.70 -2.25
CA VAL A 116 -15.09 12.82 -3.06
C VAL A 116 -15.38 13.40 -4.45
N ARG A 117 -15.49 14.72 -4.56
CA ARG A 117 -15.75 15.42 -5.84
C ARG A 117 -14.47 15.83 -6.58
N SER A 118 -13.31 15.64 -5.96
CA SER A 118 -12.02 15.97 -6.58
C SER A 118 -11.59 14.90 -7.58
N PRO A 119 -10.69 15.22 -8.51
CA PRO A 119 -10.07 14.23 -9.39
C PRO A 119 -9.47 13.07 -8.58
N ARG A 120 -9.55 11.86 -9.12
CA ARG A 120 -9.06 10.64 -8.43
C ARG A 120 -7.59 10.74 -8.00
N LEU A 121 -6.78 11.44 -8.78
CA LEU A 121 -5.39 11.73 -8.46
C LEU A 121 -5.25 12.45 -7.12
N VAL A 122 -6.05 13.47 -6.87
CA VAL A 122 -6.01 14.27 -5.63
C VAL A 122 -6.33 13.40 -4.43
N LEU A 123 -7.36 12.54 -4.53
CA LEU A 123 -7.71 11.63 -3.45
C LEU A 123 -6.62 10.57 -3.22
N THR A 124 -5.98 10.07 -4.29
CA THR A 124 -4.84 9.14 -4.17
C THR A 124 -3.67 9.80 -3.42
N VAL A 125 -3.32 11.04 -3.77
CA VAL A 125 -2.27 11.81 -3.09
C VAL A 125 -2.67 12.10 -1.64
N ALA A 126 -3.94 12.40 -1.38
CA ALA A 126 -4.43 12.58 -0.01
C ALA A 126 -4.22 11.32 0.85
N THR A 127 -4.42 10.10 0.29
CA THR A 127 -4.14 8.86 1.03
C THR A 127 -2.66 8.68 1.34
N LEU A 128 -1.75 9.15 0.48
CA LEU A 128 -0.31 9.17 0.79
C LEU A 128 0.01 10.15 1.93
N GLY A 129 -0.66 11.32 1.97
CA GLY A 129 -0.55 12.25 3.10
C GLY A 129 -1.06 11.62 4.41
N ILE A 130 -2.18 10.89 4.37
CA ILE A 130 -2.70 10.15 5.52
C ILE A 130 -1.69 9.12 6.02
N THR A 131 -1.05 8.35 5.10
CA THR A 131 0.03 7.41 5.45
C THR A 131 1.12 8.08 6.27
N GLN A 132 1.61 9.25 5.84
CA GLN A 132 2.66 9.97 6.56
C GLN A 132 2.22 10.39 7.96
N LEU A 133 1.00 10.91 8.10
CA LEU A 133 0.45 11.30 9.42
C LEU A 133 0.30 10.10 10.35
N LEU A 134 -0.24 8.99 9.83
CA LEU A 134 -0.42 7.76 10.62
C LEU A 134 0.93 7.12 10.98
N SER A 135 1.92 7.16 10.09
CA SER A 135 3.28 6.67 10.37
C SER A 135 3.95 7.46 11.49
N VAL A 136 3.80 8.80 11.50
CA VAL A 136 4.30 9.63 12.60
C VAL A 136 3.58 9.27 13.91
N LEU A 137 2.27 9.12 13.88
CA LEU A 137 1.49 8.70 15.05
C LEU A 137 1.94 7.32 15.57
N ALA A 138 2.21 6.39 14.68
CA ALA A 138 2.72 5.06 15.02
C ALA A 138 4.10 5.10 15.71
N ILE A 139 4.97 6.05 15.33
CA ILE A 139 6.30 6.23 15.95
C ILE A 139 6.18 6.91 17.32
N ILE A 140 5.23 7.83 17.50
CA ILE A 140 5.05 8.57 18.74
C ILE A 140 4.31 7.73 19.79
N LEU A 141 3.38 6.90 19.39
CA LEU A 141 2.48 6.16 20.28
C LEU A 141 3.22 5.31 21.34
N PRO A 142 4.30 4.55 21.03
CA PRO A 142 5.06 3.79 22.02
C PRO A 142 5.68 4.64 23.14
N ARG A 143 5.93 5.94 22.89
CA ARG A 143 6.46 6.85 23.91
C ARG A 143 5.50 7.07 25.08
N LEU A 144 4.21 6.71 24.93
CA LEU A 144 3.25 6.73 26.06
C LEU A 144 3.61 5.71 27.15
N TRP A 145 4.46 4.74 26.84
CA TRP A 145 4.96 3.71 27.75
C TRP A 145 6.47 3.89 28.04
N ASP A 146 7.05 5.05 27.73
CA ASP A 146 8.50 5.33 27.81
C ASP A 146 9.36 4.32 27.02
N GLU A 147 8.75 3.63 26.05
CA GLU A 147 9.41 2.65 25.20
C GLU A 147 9.80 3.26 23.84
N VAL A 148 10.99 2.92 23.40
CA VAL A 148 11.43 3.20 22.03
C VAL A 148 11.02 1.99 21.21
N ALA A 149 10.11 2.18 20.26
CA ALA A 149 9.58 1.20 19.31
C ALA A 149 10.37 -0.13 19.25
N ALA A 150 10.19 -0.97 20.28
CA ALA A 150 10.84 -2.26 20.37
C ALA A 150 10.10 -3.25 19.46
N SER A 151 10.85 -4.17 18.84
CA SER A 151 10.31 -5.28 18.02
C SER A 151 9.62 -6.34 18.89
N GLU A 152 8.73 -5.91 19.76
CA GLU A 152 8.03 -6.78 20.69
C GLU A 152 7.01 -7.67 19.98
N ARG A 153 6.93 -8.93 20.44
CA ARG A 153 5.92 -9.89 19.97
C ARG A 153 4.79 -9.98 20.98
N ILE A 154 3.56 -9.98 20.49
CA ILE A 154 2.41 -10.28 21.35
C ILE A 154 2.54 -11.72 21.83
N PRO A 155 2.58 -11.97 23.16
CA PRO A 155 2.62 -13.31 23.69
C PRO A 155 1.36 -14.09 23.30
N PRO A 156 1.49 -15.37 22.92
CA PRO A 156 0.34 -16.17 22.57
C PRO A 156 -0.59 -16.33 23.80
N PRO A 157 -1.91 -16.30 23.63
CA PRO A 157 -2.86 -16.41 24.75
C PRO A 157 -2.86 -17.80 25.39
N VAL A 158 -2.35 -18.81 24.68
CA VAL A 158 -2.22 -20.19 25.14
C VAL A 158 -0.84 -20.73 24.81
N ALA A 159 -0.22 -21.42 25.72
CA ALA A 159 1.10 -22.01 25.51
C ALA A 159 1.02 -23.31 24.66
N TRP A 160 0.55 -23.18 23.42
CA TRP A 160 0.47 -24.28 22.47
C TRP A 160 1.57 -24.16 21.42
N LYS A 161 2.23 -25.26 21.11
CA LYS A 161 3.28 -25.33 20.09
C LYS A 161 3.12 -26.65 19.32
N LEU A 162 3.27 -26.55 18.01
CA LEU A 162 3.30 -27.70 17.09
C LEU A 162 4.59 -27.62 16.28
N THR A 163 5.40 -28.68 16.31
CA THR A 163 6.61 -28.79 15.50
C THR A 163 6.29 -29.52 14.20
N VAL A 164 6.54 -28.86 13.07
CA VAL A 164 6.40 -29.42 11.73
C VAL A 164 7.77 -29.39 11.05
N GLY A 165 8.47 -30.51 11.11
CA GLY A 165 9.87 -30.58 10.67
C GLY A 165 10.76 -29.69 11.56
N THR A 166 11.44 -28.74 10.96
CA THR A 166 12.30 -27.77 11.66
C THR A 166 11.54 -26.51 12.14
N PHE A 167 10.25 -26.41 11.85
CA PHE A 167 9.43 -25.25 12.18
C PHE A 167 8.60 -25.46 13.45
N ILE A 168 8.57 -24.43 14.28
CA ILE A 168 7.71 -24.36 15.45
C ILE A 168 6.56 -23.38 15.13
N LEU A 169 5.35 -23.90 15.07
CA LEU A 169 4.11 -23.12 14.96
C LEU A 169 3.57 -22.85 16.36
N ASN A 170 3.27 -21.60 16.63
CA ASN A 170 2.73 -21.14 17.91
C ASN A 170 1.21 -20.96 17.84
N ALA A 171 0.57 -20.74 18.99
CA ALA A 171 -0.86 -20.45 19.04
C ALA A 171 -1.24 -19.19 18.21
N ASN A 172 -0.35 -18.20 18.09
CA ASN A 172 -0.60 -17.04 17.22
C ASN A 172 -0.70 -17.42 15.74
N ASP A 173 0.09 -18.39 15.26
CA ASP A 173 -0.02 -18.93 13.89
C ASP A 173 -1.39 -19.60 13.68
N LEU A 174 -1.85 -20.41 14.64
CA LEU A 174 -3.14 -21.08 14.59
C LEU A 174 -4.31 -20.07 14.62
N ILE A 175 -4.23 -19.07 15.50
CA ILE A 175 -5.22 -18.00 15.57
C ILE A 175 -5.31 -17.27 14.23
N ALA A 176 -4.18 -16.95 13.60
CA ALA A 176 -4.15 -16.32 12.29
C ALA A 176 -4.77 -17.21 11.20
N MET A 177 -4.48 -18.51 11.20
CA MET A 177 -5.05 -19.47 10.25
C MET A 177 -6.59 -19.58 10.34
N ILE A 178 -7.14 -19.37 11.54
CA ILE A 178 -8.60 -19.45 11.77
C ILE A 178 -9.25 -18.09 11.59
N LEU A 179 -8.71 -17.06 12.25
CA LEU A 179 -9.36 -15.74 12.32
C LEU A 179 -9.31 -14.99 10.99
N ALA A 180 -8.23 -15.14 10.20
CA ALA A 180 -8.13 -14.45 8.93
C ALA A 180 -9.16 -14.94 7.89
N PRO A 181 -9.31 -16.25 7.60
CA PRO A 181 -10.39 -16.72 6.74
C PRO A 181 -11.79 -16.41 7.29
N LEU A 182 -11.98 -16.53 8.61
CA LEU A 182 -13.25 -16.23 9.26
C LEU A 182 -13.66 -14.77 9.04
N ALA A 183 -12.73 -13.83 9.22
CA ALA A 183 -12.97 -12.41 8.96
C ALA A 183 -13.29 -12.13 7.48
N MET A 184 -12.59 -12.78 6.54
CA MET A 184 -12.89 -12.65 5.11
C MET A 184 -14.28 -13.21 4.76
N ILE A 185 -14.64 -14.37 5.33
CA ILE A 185 -15.97 -14.96 5.16
C ILE A 185 -17.05 -14.07 5.79
N ALA A 186 -16.82 -13.53 6.98
CA ALA A 186 -17.75 -12.61 7.63
C ALA A 186 -18.02 -11.36 6.77
N VAL A 187 -16.99 -10.75 6.19
CA VAL A 187 -17.12 -9.63 5.26
C VAL A 187 -17.86 -10.06 3.98
N GLY A 188 -17.56 -11.23 3.43
CA GLY A 188 -18.28 -11.78 2.27
C GLY A 188 -19.76 -11.99 2.54
N LEU A 189 -20.11 -12.54 3.71
CA LEU A 189 -21.49 -12.71 4.16
C LEU A 189 -22.17 -11.36 4.42
N PHE A 190 -21.48 -10.44 5.08
CA PHE A 190 -21.99 -9.08 5.29
C PHE A 190 -22.37 -8.43 3.95
N LEU A 191 -21.47 -8.45 2.97
CA LEU A 191 -21.71 -7.87 1.67
C LEU A 191 -22.81 -8.57 0.87
N SER A 192 -23.02 -9.88 1.06
CA SER A 192 -23.96 -10.67 0.27
C SER A 192 -25.34 -10.79 0.90
N LYS A 193 -25.44 -10.79 2.23
CA LYS A 193 -26.65 -11.14 2.97
C LYS A 193 -27.33 -9.97 3.68
N THR A 194 -26.59 -8.88 3.97
CA THR A 194 -27.17 -7.73 4.68
C THR A 194 -27.69 -6.66 3.71
N GLN A 195 -28.72 -5.92 4.10
CA GLN A 195 -29.26 -4.80 3.30
C GLN A 195 -28.19 -3.73 3.06
N VAL A 196 -27.40 -3.42 4.09
CA VAL A 196 -26.28 -2.48 3.99
C VAL A 196 -25.22 -2.98 3.00
N GLY A 197 -24.85 -4.26 3.07
CA GLY A 197 -23.90 -4.85 2.13
C GLY A 197 -24.39 -4.86 0.68
N ILE A 198 -25.70 -5.09 0.46
CA ILE A 198 -26.33 -4.99 -0.87
C ILE A 198 -26.27 -3.54 -1.37
N ALA A 199 -26.59 -2.56 -0.51
CA ALA A 199 -26.49 -1.13 -0.83
C ALA A 199 -25.04 -0.71 -1.15
N VAL A 200 -24.04 -1.20 -0.39
CA VAL A 200 -22.61 -0.98 -0.68
C VAL A 200 -22.24 -1.52 -2.07
N ARG A 201 -22.70 -2.70 -2.44
CA ARG A 201 -22.42 -3.27 -3.78
C ARG A 201 -23.10 -2.46 -4.89
N ALA A 202 -24.35 -2.03 -4.69
CA ALA A 202 -25.07 -1.19 -5.65
C ALA A 202 -24.39 0.16 -5.85
N ALA A 203 -23.96 0.82 -4.76
CA ALA A 203 -23.21 2.07 -4.81
C ALA A 203 -21.82 1.89 -5.47
N ALA A 204 -21.16 0.74 -5.26
CA ALA A 204 -19.87 0.40 -5.87
C ALA A 204 -19.96 0.17 -7.40
N GLU A 205 -21.10 -0.24 -7.94
CA GLU A 205 -21.30 -0.37 -9.38
C GLU A 205 -21.49 1.00 -10.04
N ARG A 206 -22.45 1.80 -9.55
CA ARG A 206 -22.74 3.15 -10.05
C ARG A 206 -23.24 4.06 -8.92
N SER A 207 -22.31 4.81 -8.33
CA SER A 207 -22.60 5.72 -7.21
C SER A 207 -23.69 6.74 -7.53
N ASP A 208 -23.66 7.32 -8.75
CA ASP A 208 -24.60 8.36 -9.16
C ASP A 208 -26.03 7.82 -9.25
N ARG A 209 -26.20 6.63 -9.85
CA ARG A 209 -27.53 5.98 -9.94
C ARG A 209 -28.04 5.54 -8.57
N ALA A 210 -27.15 5.05 -7.70
CA ALA A 210 -27.51 4.69 -6.33
C ALA A 210 -28.00 5.90 -5.54
N ALA A 211 -27.34 7.05 -5.69
CA ALA A 211 -27.76 8.30 -5.07
C ALA A 211 -29.13 8.78 -5.56
N LEU A 212 -29.42 8.66 -6.88
CA LEU A 212 -30.74 8.98 -7.44
C LEU A 212 -31.86 8.08 -6.90
N LEU A 213 -31.55 6.85 -6.50
CA LEU A 213 -32.48 5.94 -5.84
C LEU A 213 -32.63 6.17 -4.34
N GLY A 214 -32.03 7.24 -3.79
CA GLY A 214 -32.08 7.58 -2.37
C GLY A 214 -31.11 6.81 -1.48
N ILE A 215 -30.14 6.07 -2.06
CA ILE A 215 -29.14 5.34 -1.28
C ILE A 215 -28.11 6.34 -0.74
N PRO A 216 -27.86 6.39 0.60
CA PRO A 216 -26.93 7.34 1.21
C PRO A 216 -25.46 6.92 0.98
N VAL A 217 -24.92 7.19 -0.21
CA VAL A 217 -23.61 6.75 -0.66
C VAL A 217 -22.49 7.20 0.30
N GLY A 218 -22.57 8.41 0.86
CA GLY A 218 -21.57 8.91 1.81
C GLY A 218 -21.49 8.09 3.10
N TRP A 219 -22.62 7.68 3.66
CA TRP A 219 -22.66 6.82 4.85
C TRP A 219 -22.11 5.41 4.55
N LEU A 220 -22.44 4.89 3.37
CA LEU A 220 -21.90 3.59 2.92
C LEU A 220 -20.38 3.64 2.73
N SER A 221 -19.82 4.76 2.25
CA SER A 221 -18.38 4.96 2.19
C SER A 221 -17.75 4.85 3.57
N THR A 222 -18.32 5.50 4.60
CA THR A 222 -17.82 5.40 5.98
C THR A 222 -17.77 3.95 6.46
N ILE A 223 -18.86 3.16 6.24
CA ILE A 223 -18.86 1.74 6.61
C ILE A 223 -17.75 0.96 5.91
N VAL A 224 -17.51 1.23 4.64
CA VAL A 224 -16.44 0.57 3.89
C VAL A 224 -15.06 0.89 4.47
N TRP A 225 -14.81 2.15 4.84
CA TRP A 225 -13.55 2.56 5.47
C TRP A 225 -13.38 1.94 6.87
N MET A 226 -14.46 1.87 7.65
CA MET A 226 -14.47 1.18 8.96
C MET A 226 -14.11 -0.30 8.81
N LEU A 227 -14.74 -1.01 7.86
CA LEU A 227 -14.45 -2.43 7.59
C LEU A 227 -13.03 -2.64 7.07
N ALA A 228 -12.58 -1.77 6.16
CA ALA A 228 -11.22 -1.85 5.61
C ALA A 228 -10.16 -1.62 6.69
N SER A 229 -10.36 -0.65 7.59
CA SER A 229 -9.50 -0.40 8.74
C SER A 229 -9.48 -1.59 9.71
N ALA A 230 -10.64 -2.18 10.01
CA ALA A 230 -10.74 -3.36 10.87
C ALA A 230 -9.98 -4.57 10.29
N LEU A 231 -10.08 -4.81 8.98
CA LEU A 231 -9.32 -5.88 8.31
C LEU A 231 -7.82 -5.62 8.35
N SER A 232 -7.40 -4.37 8.15
CA SER A 232 -5.98 -3.98 8.27
C SER A 232 -5.46 -4.16 9.69
N PHE A 233 -6.25 -3.77 10.68
CA PHE A 233 -5.90 -4.00 12.08
C PHE A 233 -5.72 -5.49 12.37
N LEU A 234 -6.68 -6.34 11.99
CA LEU A 234 -6.57 -7.78 12.20
C LEU A 234 -5.31 -8.35 11.54
N ALA A 235 -5.02 -7.94 10.30
CA ALA A 235 -3.82 -8.39 9.60
C ALA A 235 -2.54 -8.05 10.37
N LEU A 236 -2.41 -6.80 10.84
CA LEU A 236 -1.19 -6.33 11.48
C LEU A 236 -1.09 -6.75 12.95
N PHE A 237 -2.21 -6.85 13.66
CA PHE A 237 -2.26 -7.40 15.02
C PHE A 237 -1.82 -8.88 15.05
N LEU A 238 -2.37 -9.70 14.15
CA LEU A 238 -1.99 -11.11 14.04
C LEU A 238 -0.54 -11.26 13.58
N ARG A 239 -0.09 -10.42 12.65
CA ARG A 239 1.31 -10.38 12.21
C ARG A 239 2.26 -10.04 13.38
N SER A 240 1.87 -9.10 14.24
CA SER A 240 2.66 -8.73 15.42
C SER A 240 2.85 -9.88 16.39
N GLY A 241 1.88 -10.76 16.52
CA GLY A 241 2.00 -11.98 17.31
C GLY A 241 2.97 -13.02 16.72
N ILE A 242 3.18 -13.01 15.40
CA ILE A 242 4.02 -13.97 14.69
C ILE A 242 5.45 -13.45 14.49
N LEU A 243 5.60 -12.25 14.00
CA LEU A 243 6.88 -11.66 13.60
C LEU A 243 7.35 -10.51 14.51
N GLY A 244 6.50 -10.03 15.40
CA GLY A 244 6.71 -8.82 16.18
C GLY A 244 6.27 -7.54 15.44
N VAL A 245 6.28 -6.43 16.17
CA VAL A 245 6.00 -5.10 15.60
C VAL A 245 7.28 -4.57 14.96
N PRO A 246 7.24 -4.14 13.71
CA PRO A 246 8.42 -3.60 13.07
C PRO A 246 8.75 -2.20 13.59
N ILE A 247 10.02 -1.95 13.78
CA ILE A 247 10.53 -0.62 14.08
C ILE A 247 10.51 0.20 12.77
N GLY A 248 9.91 1.40 12.83
CA GLY A 248 10.06 2.40 11.77
C GLY A 248 9.16 2.28 10.53
N GLY A 249 8.02 1.62 10.60
CA GLY A 249 7.02 1.67 9.51
C GLY A 249 7.37 0.88 8.23
N ALA A 250 8.54 0.26 8.14
CA ALA A 250 9.00 -0.45 6.95
C ALA A 250 8.11 -1.63 6.51
N LEU A 251 7.36 -2.24 7.45
CA LEU A 251 6.42 -3.32 7.11
C LEU A 251 5.10 -2.84 6.52
N SER A 252 4.69 -1.61 6.75
CA SER A 252 3.49 -1.08 6.13
C SER A 252 3.66 -1.01 4.61
N VAL A 253 4.86 -0.65 4.14
CA VAL A 253 5.16 -0.53 2.71
C VAL A 253 5.23 -1.90 2.03
N SER A 254 5.96 -2.88 2.59
CA SER A 254 6.09 -4.21 1.96
C SER A 254 4.76 -4.95 1.92
N GLY A 255 4.00 -4.95 3.02
CA GLY A 255 2.67 -5.54 3.08
C GLY A 255 1.68 -4.84 2.15
N LEU A 256 1.77 -3.52 2.00
CA LEU A 256 0.96 -2.74 1.08
C LEU A 256 1.25 -3.12 -0.38
N VAL A 257 2.52 -3.24 -0.76
CA VAL A 257 2.93 -3.61 -2.13
C VAL A 257 2.42 -5.00 -2.49
N LEU A 258 2.55 -5.98 -1.59
CA LEU A 258 2.01 -7.33 -1.80
C LEU A 258 0.49 -7.34 -1.89
N ALA A 259 -0.20 -6.59 -1.02
CA ALA A 259 -1.64 -6.45 -1.07
C ALA A 259 -2.10 -5.79 -2.39
N LEU A 260 -1.39 -4.76 -2.85
CA LEU A 260 -1.65 -4.12 -4.14
C LEU A 260 -1.41 -5.08 -5.31
N ALA A 261 -0.33 -5.86 -5.27
CA ALA A 261 -0.05 -6.88 -6.27
C ALA A 261 -1.17 -7.93 -6.34
N ALA A 262 -1.62 -8.44 -5.18
CA ALA A 262 -2.74 -9.36 -5.09
C ALA A 262 -4.05 -8.74 -5.63
N LEU A 263 -4.29 -7.47 -5.31
CA LEU A 263 -5.44 -6.70 -5.79
C LEU A 263 -5.45 -6.61 -7.32
N VAL A 264 -4.30 -6.31 -7.92
CA VAL A 264 -4.16 -6.19 -9.38
C VAL A 264 -4.26 -7.56 -10.06
N ILE A 265 -3.64 -8.60 -9.50
CA ILE A 265 -3.77 -9.98 -9.98
C ILE A 265 -5.24 -10.42 -9.92
N GLY A 266 -5.98 -10.09 -8.87
CA GLY A 266 -7.41 -10.34 -8.72
C GLY A 266 -8.31 -9.41 -9.54
N ARG A 267 -7.73 -8.60 -10.45
CA ARG A 267 -8.44 -7.66 -11.34
C ARG A 267 -9.35 -6.67 -10.61
N LEU A 268 -8.98 -6.27 -9.39
CA LEU A 268 -9.65 -5.24 -8.59
C LEU A 268 -11.13 -5.53 -8.24
N ARG A 269 -11.70 -6.66 -8.68
CA ARG A 269 -13.15 -6.93 -8.61
C ARG A 269 -13.54 -8.19 -7.86
N ASN A 270 -12.76 -9.24 -7.95
CA ASN A 270 -13.14 -10.54 -7.39
C ASN A 270 -12.43 -10.79 -6.05
N LEU A 271 -13.14 -10.59 -4.92
CA LEU A 271 -12.57 -10.75 -3.58
C LEU A 271 -11.96 -12.14 -3.32
N PRO A 272 -12.61 -13.26 -3.69
CA PRO A 272 -11.99 -14.58 -3.58
C PRO A 272 -10.69 -14.72 -4.36
N THR A 273 -10.66 -14.22 -5.60
CA THR A 273 -9.44 -14.26 -6.42
C THR A 273 -8.31 -13.43 -5.83
N ILE A 274 -8.63 -12.26 -5.27
CA ILE A 274 -7.67 -11.39 -4.57
C ILE A 274 -7.11 -12.13 -3.35
N ALA A 275 -7.97 -12.78 -2.56
CA ALA A 275 -7.53 -13.53 -1.38
C ALA A 275 -6.59 -14.70 -1.75
N VAL A 276 -6.95 -15.49 -2.77
CA VAL A 276 -6.11 -16.60 -3.25
C VAL A 276 -4.78 -16.08 -3.84
N ALA A 277 -4.80 -14.98 -4.58
CA ALA A 277 -3.58 -14.35 -5.10
C ALA A 277 -2.67 -13.85 -3.98
N ALA A 278 -3.23 -13.28 -2.91
CA ALA A 278 -2.47 -12.83 -1.76
C ALA A 278 -1.83 -14.02 -1.02
N VAL A 279 -2.54 -15.13 -0.86
CA VAL A 279 -1.98 -16.36 -0.27
C VAL A 279 -0.86 -16.92 -1.14
N ALA A 280 -1.03 -16.96 -2.46
CA ALA A 280 0.00 -17.41 -3.38
C ALA A 280 1.27 -16.53 -3.31
N LEU A 281 1.10 -15.22 -3.24
CA LEU A 281 2.21 -14.28 -3.07
C LEU A 281 2.90 -14.43 -1.72
N GLY A 282 2.15 -14.70 -0.63
CA GLY A 282 2.74 -14.95 0.69
C GLY A 282 3.55 -16.24 0.73
N ILE A 283 3.10 -17.30 0.04
CA ILE A 283 3.86 -18.54 -0.10
C ILE A 283 5.17 -18.26 -0.89
N LEU A 284 5.05 -17.51 -1.99
CA LEU A 284 6.21 -17.14 -2.81
C LEU A 284 7.20 -16.26 -2.02
N GLU A 285 6.72 -15.22 -1.33
CA GLU A 285 7.54 -14.34 -0.50
C GLU A 285 8.34 -15.13 0.52
N TYR A 286 7.64 -15.97 1.30
CA TYR A 286 8.28 -16.73 2.34
C TYR A 286 9.21 -17.82 1.79
N GLY A 287 8.85 -18.42 0.67
CA GLY A 287 9.67 -19.41 0.00
C GLY A 287 10.95 -18.84 -0.58
N VAL A 288 10.89 -17.67 -1.21
CA VAL A 288 12.08 -16.96 -1.67
C VAL A 288 12.95 -16.55 -0.48
N GLN A 289 12.35 -16.01 0.58
CA GLN A 289 13.07 -15.62 1.80
C GLN A 289 13.80 -16.80 2.46
N TRP A 290 13.19 -18.00 2.41
CA TRP A 290 13.79 -19.22 2.96
C TRP A 290 15.01 -19.70 2.14
N ASN A 291 14.97 -19.58 0.82
CA ASN A 291 16.00 -20.08 -0.08
C ASN A 291 17.03 -19.02 -0.49
N ALA A 292 16.73 -17.75 -0.31
CA ALA A 292 17.63 -16.67 -0.73
C ALA A 292 18.78 -16.49 0.26
N GLU A 293 20.00 -16.38 -0.25
CA GLU A 293 21.19 -16.06 0.53
C GLU A 293 21.13 -14.64 1.14
N SER A 294 20.37 -13.74 0.51
CA SER A 294 20.18 -12.35 0.97
C SER A 294 18.71 -11.95 0.95
N PRO A 295 18.18 -11.35 2.03
CA PRO A 295 16.84 -10.80 2.07
C PRO A 295 16.55 -9.74 1.00
N LEU A 296 17.59 -9.10 0.45
CA LEU A 296 17.49 -8.10 -0.62
C LEU A 296 16.95 -8.67 -1.93
N LEU A 297 17.11 -9.97 -2.17
CA LEU A 297 16.65 -10.64 -3.39
C LEU A 297 15.13 -10.89 -3.40
N VAL A 298 14.48 -10.85 -2.24
CA VAL A 298 13.03 -11.13 -2.13
C VAL A 298 12.20 -10.15 -2.95
N ALA A 299 12.46 -8.85 -2.84
CA ALA A 299 11.71 -7.81 -3.55
C ALA A 299 11.81 -7.91 -5.09
N PRO A 300 13.00 -8.08 -5.71
CA PRO A 300 13.12 -8.31 -7.15
C PRO A 300 12.38 -9.57 -7.63
N PHE A 301 12.47 -10.68 -6.89
CA PHE A 301 11.75 -11.91 -7.25
C PHE A 301 10.24 -11.72 -7.24
N ILE A 302 9.70 -11.05 -6.22
CA ILE A 302 8.27 -10.73 -6.15
C ILE A 302 7.88 -9.81 -7.30
N ALA A 303 8.68 -8.79 -7.62
CA ALA A 303 8.41 -7.87 -8.73
C ALA A 303 8.34 -8.62 -10.08
N VAL A 304 9.29 -9.53 -10.34
CA VAL A 304 9.29 -10.37 -11.54
C VAL A 304 8.06 -11.30 -11.58
N ALA A 305 7.73 -11.92 -10.44
CA ALA A 305 6.57 -12.81 -10.35
C ALA A 305 5.26 -12.06 -10.59
N VAL A 306 5.10 -10.86 -10.03
CA VAL A 306 3.94 -9.98 -10.26
C VAL A 306 3.87 -9.54 -11.72
N MET A 307 4.98 -9.13 -12.31
CA MET A 307 5.06 -8.75 -13.72
C MET A 307 4.65 -9.91 -14.63
N ALA A 308 5.19 -11.11 -14.39
CA ALA A 308 4.82 -12.32 -15.13
C ALA A 308 3.33 -12.64 -14.99
N ALA A 309 2.78 -12.57 -13.78
CA ALA A 309 1.36 -12.78 -13.53
C ALA A 309 0.47 -11.76 -14.28
N LEU A 310 0.90 -10.50 -14.37
CA LEU A 310 0.19 -9.46 -15.13
C LEU A 310 0.27 -9.70 -16.64
N LEU A 311 1.42 -10.09 -17.17
CA LEU A 311 1.59 -10.41 -18.59
C LEU A 311 0.77 -11.63 -19.01
N MET A 312 0.60 -12.61 -18.11
CA MET A 312 -0.27 -13.78 -18.36
C MET A 312 -1.76 -13.45 -18.38
N GLN A 313 -2.16 -12.30 -17.84
CA GLN A 313 -3.55 -11.87 -17.87
C GLN A 313 -3.94 -11.43 -19.28
N ARG A 314 -4.82 -12.22 -19.94
CA ARG A 314 -5.35 -11.85 -21.24
C ARG A 314 -6.11 -10.52 -21.15
N LYS A 315 -5.88 -9.63 -22.11
CA LYS A 315 -6.52 -8.32 -22.24
C LYS A 315 -8.05 -8.46 -22.30
N GLY A 316 -8.70 -8.32 -21.18
CA GLY A 316 -10.15 -8.12 -21.08
C GLY A 316 -10.38 -6.66 -20.71
N VAL A 317 -10.14 -5.74 -21.65
CA VAL A 317 -10.46 -4.32 -21.43
C VAL A 317 -11.97 -4.20 -21.38
N SER A 318 -12.51 -3.98 -20.19
CA SER A 318 -13.92 -3.65 -20.01
C SER A 318 -14.15 -2.24 -20.57
N ARG A 319 -15.21 -2.05 -21.36
CA ARG A 319 -15.65 -0.72 -21.83
C ARG A 319 -15.87 0.28 -20.68
N LEU A 320 -16.08 -0.21 -19.45
CA LEU A 320 -16.18 0.60 -18.24
C LEU A 320 -14.84 1.19 -17.77
N ASP A 321 -13.71 0.64 -18.22
CA ASP A 321 -12.39 1.17 -17.88
C ASP A 321 -11.97 2.34 -18.80
N GLN A 322 -12.63 2.50 -19.94
CA GLN A 322 -12.36 3.62 -20.87
C GLN A 322 -12.87 4.96 -20.31
N ASP A 323 -13.96 4.97 -19.55
CA ASP A 323 -14.46 6.18 -18.89
C ASP A 323 -13.55 6.64 -17.73
N THR A 324 -12.65 5.77 -17.25
CA THR A 324 -11.76 6.08 -16.12
C THR A 324 -10.53 6.89 -16.52
N THR A 325 -10.09 6.80 -17.77
CA THR A 325 -8.91 7.55 -18.25
C THR A 325 -9.16 9.05 -18.33
N ALA A 326 -10.40 9.47 -18.58
CA ALA A 326 -10.75 10.90 -18.61
C ALA A 326 -10.67 11.58 -17.23
N SER A 327 -10.90 10.83 -16.13
CA SER A 327 -10.89 11.38 -14.77
C SER A 327 -9.50 11.51 -14.14
N TRP A 328 -8.45 11.02 -14.80
CA TRP A 328 -7.06 11.23 -14.41
C TRP A 328 -6.48 12.53 -14.99
N ARG A 329 -7.15 13.15 -15.97
CA ARG A 329 -6.79 14.50 -16.38
C ARG A 329 -7.06 15.44 -15.20
N LEU A 330 -6.04 16.17 -14.80
CA LEU A 330 -6.19 17.28 -13.87
C LEU A 330 -7.30 18.18 -14.42
N ALA A 331 -8.39 18.33 -13.68
CA ALA A 331 -9.64 18.95 -14.15
C ALA A 331 -9.41 20.38 -14.24
N ASP A 332 -8.61 21.13 -14.40
CA ASP A 332 -8.51 22.53 -14.82
C ASP A 332 -7.18 22.74 -15.52
N GLU A 333 -7.26 22.93 -16.83
CA GLU A 333 -6.20 23.63 -17.53
C GLU A 333 -5.97 24.95 -16.77
N VAL A 334 -4.79 25.08 -16.17
CA VAL A 334 -4.37 26.37 -15.62
C VAL A 334 -4.41 27.33 -16.80
N HIS A 335 -5.46 28.13 -16.87
CA HIS A 335 -5.59 29.14 -17.91
C HIS A 335 -4.40 30.08 -17.79
N ASP A 336 -3.63 30.20 -18.84
CA ASP A 336 -2.59 31.19 -18.89
C ASP A 336 -3.19 32.56 -18.54
N LEU A 337 -2.45 33.35 -17.77
CA LEU A 337 -2.85 34.69 -17.44
C LEU A 337 -3.20 35.42 -18.74
N ALA A 338 -4.38 36.04 -18.80
CA ALA A 338 -4.77 36.82 -19.93
C ALA A 338 -3.61 37.75 -20.36
N PRO A 339 -3.32 37.86 -21.65
CA PRO A 339 -2.15 38.62 -22.14
C PRO A 339 -2.05 40.06 -21.61
N GLU A 340 -3.20 40.64 -21.30
CA GLU A 340 -3.33 41.95 -20.69
C GLU A 340 -2.81 42.01 -19.26
N VAL A 341 -3.13 40.98 -18.45
CA VAL A 341 -2.68 40.86 -17.06
C VAL A 341 -1.20 40.47 -16.98
N ALA A 342 -0.74 39.60 -17.89
CA ALA A 342 0.67 39.22 -17.98
C ALA A 342 1.60 40.38 -18.34
N ARG A 343 1.10 41.43 -19.01
CA ARG A 343 1.85 42.62 -19.38
C ARG A 343 1.95 43.68 -18.28
N LEU A 344 1.16 43.54 -17.22
CA LEU A 344 1.21 44.48 -16.10
C LEU A 344 2.61 44.50 -15.46
N PRO A 345 3.16 45.70 -15.20
CA PRO A 345 4.54 45.79 -14.71
C PRO A 345 4.75 45.08 -13.39
N TRP A 346 3.77 45.11 -12.47
CA TRP A 346 3.86 44.46 -11.19
C TRP A 346 3.83 42.93 -11.32
N VAL A 347 3.10 42.35 -12.28
CA VAL A 347 3.09 40.89 -12.54
C VAL A 347 4.45 40.44 -13.06
N ARG A 348 5.05 41.26 -13.94
CA ARG A 348 6.40 41.01 -14.44
C ARG A 348 7.44 41.09 -13.32
N VAL A 349 7.35 42.12 -12.47
CA VAL A 349 8.22 42.26 -11.31
C VAL A 349 8.08 41.08 -10.35
N MET A 350 6.87 40.64 -10.01
CA MET A 350 6.65 39.46 -9.20
C MET A 350 7.27 38.20 -9.80
N ARG A 351 7.07 37.99 -11.12
CA ARG A 351 7.61 36.80 -11.80
C ARG A 351 9.14 36.80 -11.81
N TRP A 352 9.75 37.91 -12.20
CA TRP A 352 11.20 38.04 -12.20
C TRP A 352 11.78 38.09 -10.78
N GLY A 353 11.05 38.68 -9.84
CA GLY A 353 11.40 38.69 -8.43
C GLY A 353 11.42 37.28 -7.84
N THR A 354 10.45 36.45 -8.17
CA THR A 354 10.45 35.04 -7.74
C THR A 354 11.67 34.28 -8.29
N TYR A 355 11.99 34.43 -9.58
CA TYR A 355 13.20 33.81 -10.14
C TYR A 355 14.49 34.33 -9.50
N ALA A 356 14.57 35.63 -9.24
CA ALA A 356 15.72 36.25 -8.60
C ALA A 356 15.88 35.74 -7.15
N VAL A 357 14.79 35.61 -6.39
CA VAL A 357 14.81 35.07 -5.02
C VAL A 357 15.24 33.59 -5.02
N VAL A 358 14.70 32.77 -5.93
CA VAL A 358 15.11 31.38 -6.06
C VAL A 358 16.59 31.26 -6.42
N LEU A 359 17.06 32.02 -7.39
CA LEU A 359 18.47 32.03 -7.80
C LEU A 359 19.39 32.52 -6.67
N ALA A 360 19.00 33.61 -6.01
CA ALA A 360 19.75 34.15 -4.88
C ALA A 360 19.83 33.16 -3.71
N SER A 361 18.74 32.44 -3.43
CA SER A 361 18.73 31.40 -2.36
C SER A 361 19.65 30.23 -2.72
N LEU A 362 19.66 29.79 -3.99
CA LEU A 362 20.57 28.74 -4.46
C LEU A 362 22.06 29.09 -4.27
N VAL A 363 22.42 30.35 -4.50
CA VAL A 363 23.80 30.84 -4.35
C VAL A 363 24.11 31.11 -2.86
N ALA A 364 23.18 31.69 -2.11
CA ALA A 364 23.39 32.07 -0.72
C ALA A 364 23.51 30.87 0.24
N ILE A 365 22.74 29.79 -0.02
CA ILE A 365 22.70 28.61 0.85
C ILE A 365 24.09 27.99 1.10
N PRO A 366 24.90 27.65 0.07
CA PRO A 366 26.20 27.05 0.33
C PRO A 366 27.22 28.02 0.96
N ILE A 367 26.99 29.34 0.84
CA ILE A 367 27.89 30.37 1.38
C ILE A 367 27.56 30.69 2.84
N LEU A 368 26.27 30.77 3.18
CA LEU A 368 25.81 31.23 4.49
C LEU A 368 25.62 30.10 5.52
N LEU A 369 25.38 28.87 5.05
CA LEU A 369 25.09 27.75 5.92
C LEU A 369 26.36 26.92 6.25
N ARG A 370 26.34 26.31 7.43
CA ARG A 370 27.39 25.35 7.84
C ARG A 370 27.23 24.05 7.03
N THR A 371 28.30 23.30 6.87
CA THR A 371 28.35 22.06 6.08
C THR A 371 27.26 21.05 6.45
N ASP A 372 26.97 20.87 7.74
CA ASP A 372 25.92 20.00 8.23
C ASP A 372 24.50 20.45 7.82
N GLN A 373 24.29 21.75 7.69
CA GLN A 373 23.04 22.35 7.23
C GLN A 373 22.92 22.29 5.71
N VAL A 374 24.03 22.52 4.99
CA VAL A 374 24.08 22.39 3.51
C VAL A 374 23.65 21.00 3.07
N ILE A 375 24.13 19.93 3.72
CA ILE A 375 23.75 18.55 3.42
C ILE A 375 22.21 18.37 3.56
N LYS A 376 21.61 18.90 4.62
CA LYS A 376 20.15 18.82 4.82
C LYS A 376 19.36 19.58 3.76
N VAL A 377 19.84 20.76 3.37
CA VAL A 377 19.20 21.58 2.34
C VAL A 377 19.37 20.97 0.95
N THR A 378 20.50 20.33 0.66
CA THR A 378 20.72 19.59 -0.58
C THR A 378 19.64 18.51 -0.79
N ALA A 379 19.20 17.86 0.29
CA ALA A 379 18.09 16.90 0.19
C ALA A 379 16.80 17.54 -0.35
N ILE A 380 16.51 18.81 0.01
CA ILE A 380 15.31 19.53 -0.49
C ILE A 380 15.40 19.71 -2.00
N PHE A 381 16.59 20.06 -2.53
CA PHE A 381 16.77 20.19 -3.99
C PHE A 381 16.66 18.86 -4.71
N ILE A 382 17.21 17.78 -4.15
CA ILE A 382 17.07 16.42 -4.71
C ILE A 382 15.59 16.04 -4.80
N TYR A 383 14.83 16.21 -3.70
CA TYR A 383 13.39 15.95 -3.70
C TYR A 383 12.62 16.90 -4.66
N GLY A 384 13.09 18.14 -4.81
CA GLY A 384 12.56 19.10 -5.78
C GLY A 384 12.70 18.60 -7.22
N ILE A 385 13.88 18.07 -7.59
CA ILE A 385 14.13 17.49 -8.93
C ILE A 385 13.25 16.26 -9.16
N ILE A 386 13.14 15.37 -8.15
CA ILE A 386 12.26 14.21 -8.21
C ILE A 386 10.79 14.67 -8.40
N GLY A 387 10.38 15.70 -7.65
CA GLY A 387 9.05 16.29 -7.79
C GLY A 387 8.78 16.86 -9.18
N LEU A 388 9.74 17.55 -9.76
CA LEU A 388 9.64 18.06 -11.15
C LEU A 388 9.51 16.92 -12.16
N SER A 389 10.26 15.84 -12.01
CA SER A 389 10.13 14.66 -12.88
C SER A 389 8.73 14.02 -12.78
N LEU A 390 8.16 13.98 -11.58
CA LEU A 390 6.77 13.52 -11.38
C LEU A 390 5.76 14.47 -12.03
N VAL A 391 5.96 15.78 -11.99
CA VAL A 391 5.09 16.76 -12.67
C VAL A 391 5.08 16.55 -14.18
N VAL A 392 6.24 16.29 -14.79
CA VAL A 392 6.33 15.98 -16.22
C VAL A 392 5.56 14.69 -16.54
N LEU A 393 5.76 13.65 -15.76
CA LEU A 393 5.13 12.35 -15.99
C LEU A 393 3.61 12.37 -15.73
N THR A 394 3.18 12.98 -14.64
CA THR A 394 1.75 13.06 -14.30
C THR A 394 1.03 14.14 -15.08
N GLY A 395 1.65 15.31 -15.25
CA GLY A 395 1.03 16.46 -15.92
C GLY A 395 0.95 16.31 -17.43
N TRP A 396 2.02 15.83 -18.06
CA TRP A 396 2.08 15.73 -19.54
C TRP A 396 1.71 14.35 -20.05
N ALA A 397 2.18 13.26 -19.39
CA ALA A 397 1.87 11.90 -19.79
C ALA A 397 0.59 11.34 -19.16
N GLY A 398 0.03 12.00 -18.15
CA GLY A 398 -1.19 11.55 -17.45
C GLY A 398 -1.02 10.26 -16.69
N GLN A 399 0.23 9.87 -16.34
CA GLN A 399 0.55 8.62 -15.65
C GLN A 399 1.13 8.90 -14.28
N ILE A 400 0.66 8.15 -13.27
CA ILE A 400 1.25 8.17 -11.93
C ILE A 400 2.32 7.09 -11.86
N SER A 401 3.57 7.48 -11.57
CA SER A 401 4.64 6.55 -11.30
C SER A 401 4.92 6.44 -9.81
N LEU A 402 4.70 5.26 -9.26
CA LEU A 402 5.19 4.90 -7.92
C LEU A 402 6.63 4.40 -7.94
N GLY A 403 7.13 4.05 -9.14
CA GLY A 403 8.48 3.57 -9.37
C GLY A 403 9.54 4.67 -9.54
N GLN A 404 9.18 5.94 -9.48
CA GLN A 404 10.11 7.05 -9.76
C GLN A 404 11.34 7.01 -8.84
N VAL A 405 11.14 6.72 -7.56
CA VAL A 405 12.22 6.59 -6.58
C VAL A 405 13.16 5.42 -6.93
N GLY A 406 12.63 4.36 -7.57
CA GLY A 406 13.44 3.24 -8.05
C GLY A 406 14.46 3.66 -9.13
N PHE A 407 14.06 4.48 -10.09
CA PHE A 407 14.97 5.03 -11.10
C PHE A 407 16.05 5.90 -10.45
N VAL A 408 15.67 6.74 -9.49
CA VAL A 408 16.61 7.57 -8.71
C VAL A 408 17.59 6.68 -7.96
N ALA A 409 17.14 5.60 -7.32
CA ALA A 409 18.00 4.67 -6.58
C ALA A 409 19.00 3.94 -7.50
N ILE A 410 18.55 3.49 -8.68
CA ILE A 410 19.41 2.84 -9.68
C ILE A 410 20.46 3.84 -10.17
N GLY A 411 20.05 5.04 -10.57
CA GLY A 411 20.97 6.08 -11.02
C GLY A 411 22.02 6.44 -9.96
N ALA A 412 21.57 6.61 -8.70
CA ALA A 412 22.48 6.88 -7.58
C ALA A 412 23.48 5.76 -7.34
N ALA A 413 23.03 4.48 -7.37
CA ALA A 413 23.90 3.32 -7.18
C ALA A 413 24.93 3.18 -8.31
N VAL A 414 24.51 3.42 -9.55
CA VAL A 414 25.41 3.40 -10.72
C VAL A 414 26.43 4.52 -10.61
N SER A 415 26.02 5.75 -10.30
CA SER A 415 26.93 6.89 -10.14
C SER A 415 27.94 6.64 -9.02
N ALA A 416 27.48 6.15 -7.86
CA ALA A 416 28.38 5.81 -6.75
C ALA A 416 29.41 4.76 -7.15
N LYS A 417 28.98 3.69 -7.82
CA LYS A 417 29.91 2.62 -8.27
C LYS A 417 30.90 3.11 -9.31
N CYS A 418 30.48 3.95 -10.26
CA CYS A 418 31.39 4.54 -11.24
C CYS A 418 32.47 5.41 -10.58
N THR A 419 32.07 6.21 -9.58
CA THR A 419 32.98 7.14 -8.91
C THR A 419 33.91 6.40 -7.94
N GLU A 420 33.35 5.52 -7.07
CA GLU A 420 34.15 4.86 -6.02
C GLU A 420 34.95 3.68 -6.53
N ALA A 421 34.38 2.80 -7.37
CA ALA A 421 35.04 1.57 -7.79
C ALA A 421 35.88 1.74 -9.07
N TRP A 422 35.46 2.62 -9.99
CA TRP A 422 36.12 2.81 -11.28
C TRP A 422 36.85 4.13 -11.40
N GLY A 423 36.81 5.02 -10.41
CA GLY A 423 37.51 6.31 -10.42
C GLY A 423 37.02 7.26 -11.53
N VAL A 424 35.82 7.05 -12.05
CA VAL A 424 35.26 7.87 -13.12
C VAL A 424 34.91 9.26 -12.57
N ASP A 425 35.18 10.30 -13.35
CA ASP A 425 34.79 11.68 -12.99
C ASP A 425 33.29 11.77 -12.71
N LEU A 426 32.92 12.59 -11.72
CA LEU A 426 31.52 12.75 -11.27
C LEU A 426 30.59 13.16 -12.43
N THR A 427 31.05 14.04 -13.31
CA THR A 427 30.24 14.54 -14.44
C THR A 427 29.92 13.39 -15.41
N LEU A 428 30.91 12.57 -15.74
CA LEU A 428 30.72 11.42 -16.62
C LEU A 428 29.87 10.34 -15.93
N SER A 429 30.05 10.12 -14.62
CA SER A 429 29.26 9.17 -13.85
C SER A 429 27.78 9.55 -13.81
N LEU A 430 27.45 10.84 -13.75
CA LEU A 430 26.06 11.34 -13.85
C LEU A 430 25.43 11.07 -15.22
N VAL A 431 26.19 11.22 -16.29
CA VAL A 431 25.71 10.91 -17.65
C VAL A 431 25.44 9.39 -17.77
N ILE A 432 26.35 8.56 -17.28
CA ILE A 432 26.17 7.10 -17.28
C ILE A 432 24.94 6.73 -16.44
N ALA A 433 24.79 7.31 -15.25
CA ALA A 433 23.65 7.08 -14.39
C ALA A 433 22.31 7.49 -15.05
N ALA A 434 22.29 8.59 -15.81
CA ALA A 434 21.11 9.05 -16.53
C ALA A 434 20.71 8.12 -17.70
N ILE A 435 21.67 7.41 -18.30
CA ILE A 435 21.42 6.45 -19.40
C ILE A 435 20.90 5.11 -18.83
N VAL A 436 21.39 4.70 -17.66
CA VAL A 436 21.06 3.41 -17.04
C VAL A 436 19.77 3.50 -16.22
N GLY A 437 19.51 4.61 -15.55
CA GLY A 437 18.29 4.84 -14.73
C GLY A 437 17.14 5.34 -15.59
#